data_573a0461c9af2db160491c40f25c12f5
#
_entry.id   573a0461c9af2db160491c40f25c12f5
#
_cell.length_a   1.000
_cell.length_b   1.000
_cell.length_c   1.000
_cell.angle_alpha   90.00
_cell.angle_beta   90.00
_cell.angle_gamma   90.00
#
_symmetry.space_group_name_H-M   'P 1'
#
loop_
_entity.id
_entity.type
_entity.pdbx_description
1 polymer ?
#
loop_
_entity_poly.entity_id
_entity_poly.type
_entity_poly.pdbx_seq_one_letter_code
_entity_poly.pdbx_strand_id
1 'polypeptide(L)' 'MTDDQIQDGDIIIVEKRETAENGETVVALIKGEQVTLKRFYVEAEGIRLQPANPEMDPIYLRHDEIEILGIVSGVVRMTR' A
#
# COMPACT_ATOMS: atom_id res chain seq x y z
N MET A 1 -12.84 -5.49 10.60
CA MET A 1 -11.82 -6.36 10.53
C MET A 1 -10.70 -5.83 9.68
N THR A 2 -9.56 -6.07 10.02
CA THR A 2 -8.50 -5.50 9.30
C THR A 2 -7.47 -6.53 9.06
N ASP A 3 -6.95 -6.49 7.92
CA ASP A 3 -6.06 -7.51 7.49
C ASP A 3 -4.62 -7.14 7.73
N ASP A 4 -4.33 -5.86 7.87
CA ASP A 4 -2.98 -5.42 8.16
C ASP A 4 -2.97 -4.59 9.42
N GLN A 5 -4.00 -4.76 10.25
CA GLN A 5 -4.07 -4.16 11.57
C GLN A 5 -4.35 -2.67 11.55
N ILE A 6 -4.75 -2.12 10.42
CA ILE A 6 -5.20 -0.74 10.35
C ILE A 6 -6.71 -0.74 10.41
N GLN A 7 -7.26 -0.05 11.39
CA GLN A 7 -8.68 -0.06 11.67
C GLN A 7 -9.24 1.34 11.54
N ASP A 8 -10.56 1.41 11.43
CA ASP A 8 -11.21 2.70 11.45
C ASP A 8 -10.81 3.46 12.70
N GLY A 9 -10.48 4.71 12.53
CA GLY A 9 -10.07 5.54 13.65
C GLY A 9 -8.58 5.54 13.90
N ASP A 10 -7.83 4.63 13.28
CA ASP A 10 -6.38 4.67 13.38
C ASP A 10 -5.84 5.81 12.55
N ILE A 11 -4.72 6.35 12.98
CA ILE A 11 -4.00 7.38 12.25
C ILE A 11 -2.76 6.73 11.67
N ILE A 12 -2.58 6.86 10.37
CA ILE A 12 -1.39 6.33 9.76
C ILE A 12 -0.38 7.46 9.56
N ILE A 13 0.88 7.11 9.67
CA ILE A 13 1.96 8.05 9.46
C ILE A 13 2.59 7.69 8.12
N VAL A 14 2.55 8.64 7.19
CA VAL A 14 3.01 8.41 5.83
C VAL A 14 4.25 9.26 5.60
N GLU A 15 5.31 8.59 5.18
CA GLU A 15 6.52 9.27 4.77
C GLU A 15 6.45 9.49 3.27
N LYS A 16 6.62 10.74 2.85
CA LYS A 16 6.53 11.04 1.43
C LYS A 16 7.75 10.48 0.71
N ARG A 17 7.51 9.55 -0.19
CA ARG A 17 8.57 8.93 -0.96
C ARG A 17 8.04 8.54 -2.31
N GLU A 18 8.93 8.52 -3.29
CA GLU A 18 8.56 8.16 -4.65
C GLU A 18 8.94 6.75 -4.99
N THR A 19 9.69 6.07 -4.12
CA THR A 19 10.09 4.70 -4.34
C THR A 19 9.80 3.89 -3.11
N ALA A 20 9.71 2.58 -3.28
CA ALA A 20 9.40 1.68 -2.20
C ALA A 20 10.20 0.40 -2.37
N GLU A 21 10.37 -0.33 -1.27
CA GLU A 21 11.04 -1.61 -1.28
C GLU A 21 10.04 -2.70 -1.02
N ASN A 22 10.42 -3.91 -1.40
CA ASN A 22 9.54 -5.06 -1.25
C ASN A 22 9.08 -5.20 0.19
N GLY A 23 7.78 -5.41 0.34
CA GLY A 23 7.20 -5.65 1.66
C GLY A 23 6.74 -4.40 2.37
N GLU A 24 7.05 -3.21 1.83
CA GLU A 24 6.57 -1.99 2.45
C GLU A 24 5.12 -1.73 2.08
N THR A 25 4.37 -1.16 3.01
CA THR A 25 3.00 -0.74 2.73
C THR A 25 3.05 0.66 2.14
N VAL A 26 2.46 0.82 0.98
CA VAL A 26 2.54 2.08 0.26
C VAL A 26 1.17 2.68 0.08
N VAL A 27 1.16 4.00 -0.08
CA VAL A 27 0.02 4.74 -0.61
C VAL A 27 0.32 4.93 -2.08
N ALA A 28 -0.49 4.35 -2.93
CA ALA A 28 -0.21 4.32 -4.36
C ALA A 28 -1.39 4.85 -5.15
N LEU A 29 -1.07 5.55 -6.23
CA LEU A 29 -2.07 5.99 -7.20
C LEU A 29 -2.00 5.05 -8.38
N ILE A 30 -3.11 4.42 -8.70
CA ILE A 30 -3.20 3.42 -9.75
C ILE A 30 -3.87 4.02 -10.96
N LYS A 31 -3.16 3.98 -12.08
CA LYS A 31 -3.66 4.43 -13.38
C LYS A 31 -4.20 5.85 -13.33
N GLY A 32 -3.63 6.65 -12.45
CA GLY A 32 -4.02 8.04 -12.32
C GLY A 32 -5.38 8.29 -11.74
N GLU A 33 -6.05 7.26 -11.22
CA GLU A 33 -7.44 7.42 -10.81
C GLU A 33 -7.73 6.98 -9.40
N GLN A 34 -7.09 5.92 -8.93
CA GLN A 34 -7.48 5.30 -7.68
C GLN A 34 -6.31 5.29 -6.71
N VAL A 35 -6.54 5.82 -5.51
CA VAL A 35 -5.55 5.77 -4.45
C VAL A 35 -5.84 4.55 -3.59
N THR A 36 -4.80 3.77 -3.31
CA THR A 36 -4.96 2.56 -2.53
C THR A 36 -3.81 2.41 -1.54
N LEU A 37 -4.05 1.63 -0.51
CA LEU A 37 -3.08 1.32 0.52
C LEU A 37 -2.83 -0.17 0.46
N LYS A 38 -1.67 -0.59 -0.03
CA LYS A 38 -1.37 -1.99 -0.27
C LYS A 38 0.10 -2.26 0.00
N ARG A 39 0.42 -3.52 0.13
CA ARG A 39 1.79 -3.94 0.28
C ARG A 39 2.44 -4.05 -1.09
N PHE A 40 3.65 -3.58 -1.21
CA PHE A 40 4.34 -3.38 -2.48
C PHE A 40 5.37 -4.45 -2.69
N TYR A 41 5.41 -5.02 -3.90
CA TYR A 41 6.44 -5.98 -4.28
C TYR A 41 6.81 -5.77 -5.74
N VAL A 42 8.10 -5.84 -6.03
CA VAL A 42 8.60 -5.77 -7.40
C VAL A 42 8.72 -7.20 -7.90
N GLU A 43 8.08 -7.46 -9.03
CA GLU A 43 8.13 -8.76 -9.67
C GLU A 43 8.93 -8.63 -10.95
N ALA A 44 9.23 -9.78 -11.57
CA ALA A 44 10.03 -9.78 -12.79
C ALA A 44 9.37 -8.98 -13.90
N GLU A 45 8.05 -8.94 -13.93
CA GLU A 45 7.35 -8.32 -15.04
C GLU A 45 6.59 -7.08 -14.63
N GLY A 46 6.80 -6.57 -13.43
CA GLY A 46 6.09 -5.37 -13.02
C GLY A 46 5.97 -5.29 -11.52
N ILE A 47 4.85 -4.74 -11.09
CA ILE A 47 4.59 -4.48 -9.67
C ILE A 47 3.41 -5.33 -9.24
N ARG A 48 3.53 -5.92 -8.07
CA ARG A 48 2.41 -6.60 -7.43
C ARG A 48 2.02 -5.82 -6.19
N LEU A 49 0.76 -5.42 -6.12
CA LEU A 49 0.20 -4.81 -4.92
C LEU A 49 -0.64 -5.85 -4.21
N GLN A 50 -0.25 -6.16 -3.00
CA GLN A 50 -0.86 -7.24 -2.26
C GLN A 50 -1.81 -6.68 -1.22
N PRO A 51 -3.10 -7.02 -1.29
CA PRO A 51 -4.02 -6.66 -0.21
C PRO A 51 -3.60 -7.36 1.07
N ALA A 52 -3.92 -6.76 2.19
CA ALA A 52 -3.62 -7.37 3.47
C ALA A 52 -4.46 -8.62 3.69
N ASN A 53 -5.66 -8.65 3.13
CA ASN A 53 -6.52 -9.81 3.26
C ASN A 53 -6.03 -10.90 2.31
N PRO A 54 -5.57 -12.06 2.83
CA PRO A 54 -5.03 -13.10 1.96
C PRO A 54 -6.05 -13.73 1.03
N GLU A 55 -7.34 -13.48 1.28
CA GLU A 55 -8.38 -14.02 0.42
C GLU A 55 -8.66 -13.14 -0.78
N MET A 56 -8.06 -11.97 -0.84
CA MET A 56 -8.23 -11.08 -1.98
C MET A 56 -7.05 -11.24 -2.92
N ASP A 57 -7.33 -11.15 -4.21
CA ASP A 57 -6.31 -11.32 -5.21
C ASP A 57 -5.38 -10.12 -5.26
N PRO A 58 -4.10 -10.35 -5.54
CA PRO A 58 -3.19 -9.23 -5.74
C PRO A 58 -3.50 -8.51 -7.04
N ILE A 59 -3.01 -7.27 -7.13
CA ILE A 59 -3.15 -6.44 -8.31
C ILE A 59 -1.80 -6.39 -8.99
N TYR A 60 -1.75 -6.72 -10.28
CA TYR A 60 -0.52 -6.69 -11.05
C TYR A 60 -0.56 -5.50 -12.00
N LEU A 61 0.49 -4.69 -11.96
CA LEU A 61 0.54 -3.45 -12.71
C LEU A 61 1.91 -3.32 -13.38
N ARG A 62 1.95 -2.59 -14.48
CA ARG A 62 3.23 -2.18 -15.05
C ARG A 62 3.73 -0.98 -14.27
N HIS A 63 5.05 -0.74 -14.41
CA HIS A 63 5.66 0.37 -13.67
C HIS A 63 5.04 1.71 -14.01
N ASP A 64 4.53 1.87 -15.24
CA ASP A 64 3.93 3.14 -15.64
C ASP A 64 2.48 3.27 -15.24
N GLU A 65 1.91 2.25 -14.61
CA GLU A 65 0.52 2.28 -14.18
C GLU A 65 0.38 2.63 -12.71
N ILE A 66 1.48 2.79 -11.99
CA ILE A 66 1.43 3.03 -10.56
C ILE A 66 2.37 4.18 -10.22
N GLU A 67 1.91 5.01 -9.30
CA GLU A 67 2.74 6.06 -8.75
C GLU A 67 2.75 5.93 -7.23
N ILE A 68 3.95 5.84 -6.64
CA ILE A 68 4.07 5.76 -5.19
C ILE A 68 3.96 7.16 -4.63
N LEU A 69 3.00 7.37 -3.75
CA LEU A 69 2.79 8.67 -3.12
C LEU A 69 3.47 8.74 -1.77
N GLY A 70 3.62 7.61 -1.11
CA GLY A 70 4.29 7.58 0.18
C GLY A 70 4.35 6.18 0.72
N ILE A 71 5.08 6.05 1.84
CA ILE A 71 5.28 4.79 2.54
C ILE A 71 4.64 4.93 3.92
N VAL A 72 3.87 3.94 4.32
CA VAL A 72 3.31 3.93 5.66
C VAL A 72 4.43 3.55 6.62
N SER A 73 4.84 4.49 7.46
CA SER A 73 5.93 4.28 8.37
C SER A 73 5.46 3.99 9.79
N GLY A 74 4.19 4.14 10.07
CA GLY A 74 3.67 3.81 11.38
C GLY A 74 2.16 3.94 11.42
N VAL A 75 1.59 3.37 12.48
CA VAL A 75 0.15 3.44 12.73
C VAL A 75 -0.01 3.84 14.19
N VAL A 76 -0.82 4.87 14.42
CA VAL A 76 -1.15 5.30 15.77
C VAL A 76 -2.57 4.84 16.04
N ARG A 77 -2.71 3.96 17.02
CA ARG A 77 -4.03 3.44 17.35
C ARG A 77 -4.66 4.31 18.41
N MET A 78 -5.85 4.78 18.11
CA MET A 78 -6.57 5.62 19.03
C MET A 78 -7.31 4.74 20.01
N THR A 79 -6.79 4.64 21.20
CA THR A 79 -7.43 3.84 22.24
C THR A 79 -8.01 4.74 23.29
N ARG A 80 -8.97 4.19 24.06
CA ARG A 80 -9.69 4.97 25.05
C ARG A 80 -9.44 4.46 26.42
#